data_c2650c1bdd224905bd832aefc27fdf62
#
_entry.id   c2650c1bdd224905bd832aefc27fdf62
#
_cell.length_a   1.000
_cell.length_b   1.000
_cell.length_c   1.000
_cell.angle_alpha   90.00
_cell.angle_beta   90.00
_cell.angle_gamma   90.00
#
_symmetry.space_group_name_H-M   'P 1'
#
loop_
_entity.id
_entity.type
_entity.pdbx_description
1 polymer ?
#
loop_
_entity_poly.entity_id
_entity_poly.type
_entity_poly.pdbx_seq_one_letter_code
_entity_poly.pdbx_strand_id
1 'polypeptide(L)'
;FGAGETAIVNKALDRVRQYLAKELNLVQPDRQNDAWNFLWVVDFPMFEFNGDEDRYEALHHPFCAPNADDLGSDPAQWATTLPSARAQAYDLVLNGLELGGGSLRIHDSALQRQVLQTVGLPLEEAQEQFGFLINALDMGAPPHGGLAFGIDRMVMLLAGEESIRDTIAFPKTQQARCLMTDAPSSVAEKQLQELHVSSTWVDPTDDEAVSYTHLTLPTT
;
A
#
# COMPACT_ATOMS: atom_id res chain seq x y z
N PHE A 1 -13.09 4.60 26.27
CA PHE A 1 -14.00 3.69 25.54
C PHE A 1 -14.37 4.34 24.22
N GLY A 2 -14.38 3.55 23.14
CA GLY A 2 -14.89 3.94 21.83
C GLY A 2 -16.15 3.14 21.51
N ALA A 3 -17.13 3.79 20.90
CA ALA A 3 -18.36 3.14 20.43
C ALA A 3 -18.67 3.63 19.02
N GLY A 4 -19.06 2.71 18.15
CA GLY A 4 -19.37 2.98 16.75
C GLY A 4 -18.96 1.85 15.85
N GLU A 5 -18.85 2.14 14.57
CA GLU A 5 -18.35 1.18 13.57
C GLU A 5 -16.92 0.74 13.90
N THR A 6 -16.65 -0.57 13.82
CA THR A 6 -15.37 -1.17 14.27
C THR A 6 -14.16 -0.54 13.58
N ALA A 7 -14.21 -0.29 12.28
CA ALA A 7 -13.11 0.30 11.54
C ALA A 7 -12.78 1.73 12.02
N ILE A 8 -13.81 2.54 12.29
CA ILE A 8 -13.66 3.91 12.79
C ILE A 8 -13.11 3.90 14.23
N VAL A 9 -13.68 3.04 15.08
CA VAL A 9 -13.26 2.91 16.49
C VAL A 9 -11.80 2.45 16.57
N ASN A 10 -11.39 1.47 15.80
CA ASN A 10 -10.02 0.97 15.78
C ASN A 10 -9.02 2.04 15.35
N LYS A 11 -9.33 2.79 14.28
CA LYS A 11 -8.48 3.92 13.82
C LYS A 11 -8.37 5.02 14.90
N ALA A 12 -9.48 5.34 15.55
CA ALA A 12 -9.50 6.36 16.62
C ALA A 12 -8.68 5.92 17.84
N LEU A 13 -8.88 4.67 18.30
CA LEU A 13 -8.16 4.13 19.46
C LEU A 13 -6.66 3.98 19.18
N ASP A 14 -6.27 3.60 17.96
CA ASP A 14 -4.86 3.55 17.60
C ASP A 14 -4.20 4.94 17.65
N ARG A 15 -4.84 5.97 17.11
CA ARG A 15 -4.33 7.35 17.22
C ARG A 15 -4.23 7.83 18.66
N VAL A 16 -5.24 7.54 19.48
CA VAL A 16 -5.23 7.89 20.92
C VAL A 16 -4.10 7.15 21.64
N ARG A 17 -3.89 5.86 21.35
CA ARG A 17 -2.80 5.06 21.91
C ARG A 17 -1.44 5.68 21.58
N GLN A 18 -1.20 6.01 20.33
CA GLN A 18 0.06 6.62 19.88
C GLN A 18 0.28 7.99 20.51
N TYR A 19 -0.76 8.83 20.54
CA TYR A 19 -0.71 10.15 21.17
C TYR A 19 -0.38 10.05 22.67
N LEU A 20 -1.09 9.21 23.40
CA LEU A 20 -0.84 9.02 24.84
C LEU A 20 0.54 8.42 25.12
N ALA A 21 1.00 7.49 24.28
CA ALA A 21 2.34 6.92 24.44
C ALA A 21 3.43 8.00 24.30
N LYS A 22 3.25 8.96 23.38
CA LYS A 22 4.16 10.11 23.22
C LYS A 22 4.06 11.09 24.39
N GLU A 23 2.85 11.52 24.77
CA GLU A 23 2.63 12.47 25.87
C GLU A 23 3.14 11.95 27.23
N LEU A 24 2.97 10.66 27.47
CA LEU A 24 3.41 10.01 28.71
C LEU A 24 4.87 9.53 28.65
N ASN A 25 5.59 9.83 27.56
CA ASN A 25 6.97 9.39 27.34
C ASN A 25 7.16 7.87 27.49
N LEU A 26 6.16 7.06 27.12
CA LEU A 26 6.23 5.60 27.20
C LEU A 26 7.02 4.99 26.03
N VAL A 27 7.13 5.72 24.94
CA VAL A 27 7.92 5.35 23.77
C VAL A 27 8.90 6.49 23.53
N GLN A 28 9.99 6.49 24.29
CA GLN A 28 11.14 7.33 23.95
C GLN A 28 12.16 6.47 23.23
N PRO A 29 12.74 6.95 22.13
CA PRO A 29 14.07 6.54 21.75
C PRO A 29 15.02 7.17 22.78
N ASP A 30 14.99 6.67 24.02
CA ASP A 30 16.01 7.03 25.00
C ASP A 30 17.30 6.41 24.50
N ARG A 31 18.14 7.25 23.87
CA ARG A 31 19.48 6.87 23.43
C ARG A 31 20.34 6.31 24.58
N GLN A 32 19.92 6.47 25.83
CA GLN A 32 20.61 5.96 27.01
C GLN A 32 20.15 4.56 27.43
N ASN A 33 18.94 4.13 27.03
CA ASN A 33 18.37 2.83 27.40
C ASN A 33 18.13 1.89 26.21
N ASP A 34 18.45 2.28 24.96
CA ASP A 34 18.41 1.47 23.72
C ASP A 34 17.24 0.46 23.65
N ALA A 35 16.04 0.89 24.07
CA ALA A 35 14.87 0.02 24.05
C ALA A 35 14.33 -0.10 22.63
N TRP A 36 14.94 -0.98 21.84
CA TRP A 36 14.48 -1.36 20.53
C TRP A 36 13.41 -2.45 20.67
N ASN A 37 12.12 -2.04 20.66
CA ASN A 37 11.00 -2.95 20.83
C ASN A 37 10.47 -3.38 19.47
N PHE A 38 10.93 -4.53 18.99
CA PHE A 38 10.47 -5.13 17.75
C PHE A 38 9.20 -5.95 17.95
N LEU A 39 8.32 -5.92 16.95
CA LEU A 39 7.19 -6.83 16.84
C LEU A 39 6.90 -7.14 15.38
N TRP A 40 6.23 -8.26 15.12
CA TRP A 40 5.65 -8.61 13.85
C TRP A 40 4.16 -8.33 13.88
N VAL A 41 3.66 -7.68 12.83
CA VAL A 41 2.23 -7.62 12.52
C VAL A 41 1.99 -8.65 11.42
N VAL A 42 1.03 -9.52 11.64
CA VAL A 42 0.70 -10.64 10.74
C VAL A 42 -0.82 -10.77 10.60
N ASP A 43 -1.26 -11.71 9.77
CA ASP A 43 -2.70 -12.02 9.60
C ASP A 43 -3.54 -10.83 9.12
N PHE A 44 -2.98 -10.02 8.22
CA PHE A 44 -3.73 -8.93 7.57
C PHE A 44 -4.93 -9.50 6.78
N PRO A 45 -6.05 -8.78 6.72
CA PRO A 45 -7.07 -9.08 5.71
C PRO A 45 -6.44 -9.07 4.30
N MET A 46 -6.81 -10.01 3.46
CA MET A 46 -6.29 -10.06 2.09
C MET A 46 -6.93 -8.99 1.21
N PHE A 47 -8.21 -8.73 1.45
CA PHE A 47 -9.01 -7.79 0.67
C PHE A 47 -9.79 -6.83 1.57
N GLU A 48 -10.10 -5.67 1.02
CA GLU A 48 -11.06 -4.69 1.54
C GLU A 48 -12.15 -4.48 0.47
N PHE A 49 -13.41 -4.39 0.90
CA PHE A 49 -14.50 -4.11 -0.03
C PHE A 49 -14.63 -2.60 -0.24
N ASN A 50 -14.47 -2.16 -1.48
CA ASN A 50 -14.69 -0.79 -1.89
C ASN A 50 -16.16 -0.62 -2.28
N GLY A 51 -16.94 0.01 -1.40
CA GLY A 51 -18.38 0.21 -1.63
C GLY A 51 -18.70 1.24 -2.73
N ASP A 52 -17.77 2.12 -3.08
CA ASP A 52 -17.97 3.11 -4.15
C ASP A 52 -17.82 2.48 -5.54
N GLU A 53 -16.95 1.49 -5.66
CA GLU A 53 -16.67 0.78 -6.90
C GLU A 53 -17.31 -0.62 -6.97
N ASP A 54 -18.03 -1.03 -5.91
CA ASP A 54 -18.69 -2.33 -5.78
C ASP A 54 -17.76 -3.52 -6.08
N ARG A 55 -16.51 -3.46 -5.60
CA ARG A 55 -15.50 -4.50 -5.83
C ARG A 55 -14.58 -4.70 -4.62
N TYR A 56 -13.92 -5.84 -4.58
CA TYR A 56 -12.82 -6.07 -3.65
C TYR A 56 -11.52 -5.46 -4.18
N GLU A 57 -10.75 -4.89 -3.28
CA GLU A 57 -9.38 -4.41 -3.52
C GLU A 57 -8.41 -5.20 -2.65
N ALA A 58 -7.24 -5.53 -3.20
CA ALA A 58 -6.20 -6.17 -2.41
C ALA A 58 -5.60 -5.16 -1.44
N LEU A 59 -5.57 -5.47 -0.14
CA LEU A 59 -5.06 -4.57 0.89
C LEU A 59 -3.55 -4.26 0.69
N HIS A 60 -2.77 -5.25 0.28
CA HIS A 60 -1.35 -5.08 -0.07
C HIS A 60 -1.16 -5.13 -1.59
N HIS A 61 -1.28 -6.33 -2.17
CA HIS A 61 -1.23 -6.55 -3.61
C HIS A 61 -1.80 -7.94 -3.95
N PRO A 62 -2.30 -8.14 -5.18
CA PRO A 62 -3.00 -9.37 -5.55
C PRO A 62 -2.10 -10.59 -5.77
N PHE A 63 -0.80 -10.49 -5.52
CA PHE A 63 0.16 -11.58 -5.63
C PHE A 63 0.54 -12.18 -4.27
N CYS A 64 -0.03 -11.67 -3.19
CA CYS A 64 0.14 -12.17 -1.83
C CYS A 64 -0.63 -13.48 -1.66
N ALA A 65 -0.02 -14.49 -1.06
CA ALA A 65 -0.70 -15.74 -0.79
C ALA A 65 -1.72 -15.58 0.34
N PRO A 66 -2.92 -16.17 0.21
CA PRO A 66 -3.87 -16.28 1.31
C PRO A 66 -3.35 -17.27 2.36
N ASN A 67 -3.83 -17.13 3.59
CA ASN A 67 -3.60 -18.12 4.62
C ASN A 67 -4.29 -19.44 4.24
N ALA A 68 -3.53 -20.54 4.27
CA ALA A 68 -4.03 -21.84 3.84
C ALA A 68 -5.25 -22.33 4.69
N ASP A 69 -5.25 -21.98 5.98
CA ASP A 69 -6.35 -22.37 6.89
C ASP A 69 -7.66 -21.66 6.53
N ASP A 70 -7.59 -20.45 5.97
CA ASP A 70 -8.77 -19.68 5.58
C ASP A 70 -9.27 -20.05 4.18
N LEU A 71 -8.35 -20.51 3.32
CA LEU A 71 -8.68 -20.84 1.93
C LEU A 71 -9.45 -22.17 1.77
N GLY A 72 -9.10 -23.14 2.60
CA GLY A 72 -9.60 -24.52 2.49
C GLY A 72 -8.91 -25.31 1.35
N SER A 73 -9.13 -26.62 1.36
CA SER A 73 -8.45 -27.53 0.44
C SER A 73 -9.17 -27.73 -0.90
N ASP A 74 -10.39 -27.24 -1.06
CA ASP A 74 -11.21 -27.41 -2.26
C ASP A 74 -11.17 -26.15 -3.14
N PRO A 75 -10.52 -26.19 -4.31
CA PRO A 75 -10.46 -25.06 -5.23
C PRO A 75 -11.83 -24.52 -5.69
N ALA A 76 -12.86 -25.35 -5.69
CA ALA A 76 -14.20 -24.94 -6.07
C ALA A 76 -14.82 -23.93 -5.07
N GLN A 77 -14.29 -23.85 -3.85
CA GLN A 77 -14.75 -22.94 -2.81
C GLN A 77 -13.97 -21.63 -2.75
N TRP A 78 -12.87 -21.50 -3.46
CA TRP A 78 -12.00 -20.32 -3.38
C TRP A 78 -12.72 -18.99 -3.69
N ALA A 79 -13.62 -18.99 -4.66
CA ALA A 79 -14.40 -17.79 -4.98
C ALA A 79 -15.22 -17.27 -3.77
N THR A 80 -15.60 -18.16 -2.85
CA THR A 80 -16.39 -17.83 -1.66
C THR A 80 -15.53 -17.54 -0.44
N THR A 81 -14.39 -18.23 -0.29
CA THR A 81 -13.52 -18.12 0.89
C THR A 81 -12.53 -16.98 0.79
N LEU A 82 -12.00 -16.69 -0.41
CA LEU A 82 -11.00 -15.63 -0.63
C LEU A 82 -11.40 -14.23 -0.12
N PRO A 83 -12.63 -13.75 -0.31
CA PRO A 83 -13.00 -12.41 0.15
C PRO A 83 -12.80 -12.16 1.66
N SER A 84 -12.84 -13.22 2.47
CA SER A 84 -12.65 -13.15 3.93
C SER A 84 -11.31 -13.70 4.40
N ALA A 85 -10.46 -14.16 3.49
CA ALA A 85 -9.17 -14.75 3.82
C ALA A 85 -8.20 -13.71 4.38
N ARG A 86 -7.32 -14.16 5.28
CA ARG A 86 -6.14 -13.41 5.70
C ARG A 86 -5.00 -13.63 4.72
N ALA A 87 -4.17 -12.61 4.54
CA ALA A 87 -2.97 -12.68 3.74
C ALA A 87 -1.80 -13.26 4.55
N GLN A 88 -0.92 -14.00 3.90
CA GLN A 88 0.39 -14.35 4.44
C GLN A 88 1.37 -13.17 4.25
N ALA A 89 0.94 -11.99 4.70
CA ALA A 89 1.72 -10.77 4.75
C ALA A 89 2.21 -10.53 6.17
N TYR A 90 3.32 -9.83 6.29
CA TYR A 90 3.96 -9.54 7.57
C TYR A 90 4.73 -8.23 7.51
N ASP A 91 4.60 -7.43 8.57
CA ASP A 91 5.35 -6.19 8.76
C ASP A 91 6.21 -6.29 10.01
N LEU A 92 7.47 -5.89 9.89
CA LEU A 92 8.37 -5.70 11.03
C LEU A 92 8.21 -4.26 11.53
N VAL A 93 7.76 -4.12 12.75
CA VAL A 93 7.53 -2.83 13.40
C VAL A 93 8.53 -2.63 14.52
N LEU A 94 9.11 -1.45 14.62
CA LEU A 94 10.00 -1.02 15.70
C LEU A 94 9.43 0.24 16.35
N ASN A 95 9.15 0.17 17.64
CA ASN A 95 8.62 1.31 18.42
C ASN A 95 7.42 2.02 17.78
N GLY A 96 6.55 1.26 17.10
CA GLY A 96 5.37 1.79 16.42
C GLY A 96 5.61 2.24 14.98
N LEU A 97 6.84 2.15 14.46
CA LEU A 97 7.19 2.47 13.08
C LEU A 97 7.46 1.18 12.29
N GLU A 98 6.80 1.01 11.16
CA GLU A 98 7.09 -0.06 10.21
C GLU A 98 8.48 0.16 9.60
N LEU A 99 9.38 -0.81 9.79
CA LEU A 99 10.72 -0.82 9.22
C LEU A 99 10.80 -1.52 7.87
N GLY A 100 9.94 -2.49 7.69
CA GLY A 100 9.90 -3.28 6.49
C GLY A 100 8.76 -4.27 6.52
N GLY A 101 8.36 -4.72 5.36
CA GLY A 101 7.26 -5.66 5.22
C GLY A 101 7.47 -6.58 4.04
N GLY A 102 6.66 -7.61 3.99
CA GLY A 102 6.73 -8.60 2.94
C GLY A 102 5.55 -9.56 2.95
N SER A 103 5.64 -10.55 2.08
CA SER A 103 4.64 -11.61 2.04
C SER A 103 5.20 -12.89 1.43
N LEU A 104 4.57 -13.99 1.74
CA LEU A 104 4.63 -15.17 0.89
C LEU A 104 3.80 -14.90 -0.38
N ARG A 105 4.28 -15.40 -1.50
CA ARG A 105 3.66 -15.18 -2.81
C ARG A 105 2.81 -16.35 -3.23
N ILE A 106 1.78 -16.08 -4.00
CA ILE A 106 1.05 -17.12 -4.71
C ILE A 106 2.01 -17.77 -5.70
N HIS A 107 2.13 -19.10 -5.64
CA HIS A 107 2.93 -19.90 -6.57
C HIS A 107 2.09 -20.90 -7.37
N ASP A 108 0.80 -20.99 -7.08
CA ASP A 108 -0.19 -21.75 -7.84
C ASP A 108 -0.91 -20.83 -8.82
N SER A 109 -0.87 -21.18 -10.12
CA SER A 109 -1.44 -20.34 -11.17
C SER A 109 -2.97 -20.29 -11.16
N ALA A 110 -3.62 -21.38 -10.74
CA ALA A 110 -5.08 -21.42 -10.65
C ALA A 110 -5.57 -20.49 -9.51
N LEU A 111 -4.89 -20.53 -8.37
CA LEU A 111 -5.15 -19.63 -7.27
C LEU A 111 -4.88 -18.16 -7.67
N GLN A 112 -3.80 -17.89 -8.40
CA GLN A 112 -3.50 -16.54 -8.87
C GLN A 112 -4.59 -15.98 -9.79
N ARG A 113 -5.10 -16.79 -10.72
CA ARG A 113 -6.23 -16.39 -11.57
C ARG A 113 -7.47 -16.10 -10.75
N GLN A 114 -7.77 -16.93 -9.74
CA GLN A 114 -8.93 -16.72 -8.87
C GLN A 114 -8.81 -15.43 -8.04
N VAL A 115 -7.63 -15.12 -7.54
CA VAL A 115 -7.37 -13.87 -6.80
C VAL A 115 -7.55 -12.66 -7.70
N LEU A 116 -7.03 -12.69 -8.94
CA LEU A 116 -7.22 -11.60 -9.90
C LEU A 116 -8.71 -11.38 -10.24
N GLN A 117 -9.48 -12.47 -10.40
CA GLN A 117 -10.93 -12.37 -10.57
C GLN A 117 -11.64 -11.76 -9.35
N THR A 118 -11.20 -12.10 -8.14
CA THR A 118 -11.77 -11.57 -6.90
C THR A 118 -11.63 -10.05 -6.80
N VAL A 119 -10.52 -9.49 -7.29
CA VAL A 119 -10.31 -8.02 -7.36
C VAL A 119 -10.95 -7.38 -8.60
N GLY A 120 -11.79 -8.11 -9.32
CA GLY A 120 -12.55 -7.57 -10.45
C GLY A 120 -11.79 -7.55 -11.78
N LEU A 121 -10.66 -8.26 -11.91
CA LEU A 121 -9.91 -8.33 -13.16
C LEU A 121 -10.35 -9.58 -13.96
N PRO A 122 -11.02 -9.41 -15.12
CA PRO A 122 -11.43 -10.53 -15.97
C PRO A 122 -10.23 -11.34 -16.47
N LEU A 123 -10.42 -12.64 -16.74
CA LEU A 123 -9.32 -13.53 -17.14
C LEU A 123 -8.62 -13.08 -18.43
N GLU A 124 -9.33 -12.50 -19.39
CA GLU A 124 -8.74 -12.00 -20.64
C GLU A 124 -7.81 -10.82 -20.37
N GLU A 125 -8.25 -9.87 -19.55
CA GLU A 125 -7.48 -8.71 -19.13
C GLU A 125 -6.31 -9.12 -18.23
N ALA A 126 -6.53 -10.07 -17.32
CA ALA A 126 -5.46 -10.66 -16.50
C ALA A 126 -4.38 -11.31 -17.35
N GLN A 127 -4.76 -11.99 -18.44
CA GLN A 127 -3.80 -12.59 -19.38
C GLN A 127 -3.06 -11.52 -20.18
N GLU A 128 -3.71 -10.43 -20.55
CA GLU A 128 -3.05 -9.33 -21.26
C GLU A 128 -2.03 -8.61 -20.35
N GLN A 129 -2.40 -8.29 -19.13
CA GLN A 129 -1.57 -7.52 -18.21
C GLN A 129 -0.50 -8.38 -17.50
N PHE A 130 -0.85 -9.60 -17.09
CA PHE A 130 -0.04 -10.48 -16.24
C PHE A 130 0.24 -11.84 -16.85
N GLY A 131 0.01 -12.01 -18.16
CA GLY A 131 0.19 -13.30 -18.84
C GLY A 131 1.60 -13.86 -18.68
N PHE A 132 2.63 -13.02 -18.68
CA PHE A 132 4.02 -13.45 -18.45
C PHE A 132 4.18 -14.11 -17.07
N LEU A 133 3.57 -13.54 -16.03
CA LEU A 133 3.60 -14.09 -14.67
C LEU A 133 2.79 -15.38 -14.57
N ILE A 134 1.55 -15.37 -15.07
CA ILE A 134 0.65 -16.52 -15.04
C ILE A 134 1.28 -17.71 -15.77
N ASN A 135 1.89 -17.50 -16.94
CA ASN A 135 2.57 -18.53 -17.71
C ASN A 135 3.82 -19.06 -16.97
N ALA A 136 4.55 -18.18 -16.26
CA ALA A 136 5.67 -18.61 -15.44
C ALA A 136 5.22 -19.48 -14.26
N LEU A 137 4.09 -19.14 -13.62
CA LEU A 137 3.49 -19.97 -12.56
C LEU A 137 3.00 -21.32 -13.11
N ASP A 138 2.44 -21.36 -14.32
CA ASP A 138 2.02 -22.60 -15.00
C ASP A 138 3.20 -23.56 -15.26
N MET A 139 4.41 -23.02 -15.42
CA MET A 139 5.63 -23.85 -15.55
C MET A 139 6.09 -24.47 -14.23
N GLY A 140 5.50 -24.06 -13.11
CA GLY A 140 5.82 -24.52 -11.77
C GLY A 140 6.81 -23.60 -11.06
N ALA A 141 6.30 -22.69 -10.22
CA ALA A 141 7.12 -21.89 -9.34
C ALA A 141 7.24 -22.55 -7.96
N PRO A 142 8.41 -22.51 -7.30
CA PRO A 142 8.52 -22.96 -5.92
C PRO A 142 7.80 -21.99 -4.98
N PRO A 143 7.39 -22.41 -3.77
CA PRO A 143 7.01 -21.49 -2.73
C PRO A 143 8.11 -20.44 -2.52
N HIS A 144 7.73 -19.16 -2.54
CA HIS A 144 8.67 -18.06 -2.43
C HIS A 144 8.02 -16.88 -1.71
N GLY A 145 8.83 -15.99 -1.22
CA GLY A 145 8.44 -14.78 -0.52
C GLY A 145 9.62 -13.84 -0.36
N GLY A 146 9.40 -12.73 0.30
CA GLY A 146 10.46 -11.76 0.49
C GLY A 146 10.11 -10.73 1.55
N LEU A 147 11.11 -9.95 1.92
CA LEU A 147 11.01 -8.85 2.86
C LEU A 147 11.76 -7.66 2.29
N ALA A 148 11.14 -6.49 2.29
CA ALA A 148 11.75 -5.23 1.92
C ALA A 148 11.88 -4.33 3.14
N PHE A 149 13.04 -3.68 3.29
CA PHE A 149 13.29 -2.72 4.37
C PHE A 149 13.28 -1.30 3.85
N GLY A 150 12.65 -0.39 4.59
CA GLY A 150 12.74 1.04 4.36
C GLY A 150 14.07 1.59 4.87
N ILE A 151 15.08 1.68 4.02
CA ILE A 151 16.43 2.14 4.41
C ILE A 151 16.39 3.54 5.00
N ASP A 152 15.61 4.45 4.42
CA ASP A 152 15.47 5.81 4.95
C ASP A 152 14.92 5.83 6.38
N ARG A 153 13.94 4.97 6.68
CA ARG A 153 13.39 4.81 8.04
C ARG A 153 14.42 4.23 9.00
N MET A 154 15.20 3.25 8.56
CA MET A 154 16.28 2.67 9.37
C MET A 154 17.34 3.73 9.68
N VAL A 155 17.79 4.50 8.68
CA VAL A 155 18.78 5.56 8.86
C VAL A 155 18.24 6.65 9.80
N MET A 156 16.98 7.07 9.62
CA MET A 156 16.31 8.03 10.51
C MET A 156 16.38 7.57 11.98
N LEU A 157 16.01 6.33 12.25
CA LEU A 157 16.03 5.78 13.61
C LEU A 157 17.45 5.69 14.18
N LEU A 158 18.42 5.22 13.37
CA LEU A 158 19.82 5.12 13.80
C LEU A 158 20.45 6.50 14.06
N ALA A 159 20.08 7.51 13.26
CA ALA A 159 20.50 8.89 13.45
C ALA A 159 19.78 9.56 14.63
N GLY A 160 18.65 8.99 15.08
CA GLY A 160 17.78 9.54 16.12
C GLY A 160 17.02 10.78 15.66
N GLU A 161 16.68 10.83 14.39
CA GLU A 161 15.86 11.87 13.80
C GLU A 161 14.37 11.52 13.87
N GLU A 162 13.50 12.54 13.85
CA GLU A 162 12.05 12.36 13.92
C GLU A 162 11.40 12.24 12.53
N SER A 163 12.12 12.63 11.49
CA SER A 163 11.61 12.66 10.13
C SER A 163 12.61 12.09 9.12
N ILE A 164 12.14 11.26 8.19
CA ILE A 164 12.97 10.79 7.06
C ILE A 164 13.50 11.94 6.19
N ARG A 165 12.90 13.13 6.25
CA ARG A 165 13.36 14.31 5.53
C ARG A 165 14.73 14.79 6.01
N ASP A 166 15.09 14.48 7.25
CA ASP A 166 16.36 14.86 7.84
C ASP A 166 17.50 13.92 7.40
N THR A 167 17.16 12.78 6.80
CA THR A 167 18.10 11.76 6.32
C THR A 167 18.13 11.58 4.81
N ILE A 168 17.19 12.16 4.08
CA ILE A 168 17.09 12.07 2.62
C ILE A 168 17.68 13.34 1.99
N ALA A 169 18.58 13.15 1.01
CA ALA A 169 19.05 14.27 0.20
C ALA A 169 17.91 14.82 -0.67
N PHE A 170 17.73 16.15 -0.64
CA PHE A 170 16.72 16.87 -1.42
C PHE A 170 15.26 16.39 -1.18
N PRO A 171 14.78 16.39 0.07
CA PRO A 171 13.44 15.93 0.38
C PRO A 171 12.38 16.82 -0.28
N LYS A 172 11.31 16.22 -0.75
CA LYS A 172 10.15 16.96 -1.28
C LYS A 172 9.30 17.55 -0.15
N THR A 173 8.63 18.67 -0.45
CA THR A 173 7.64 19.26 0.47
C THR A 173 6.39 18.39 0.58
N GLN A 174 5.48 18.73 1.49
CA GLN A 174 4.16 18.05 1.60
C GLN A 174 3.32 18.17 0.31
N GLN A 175 3.57 19.21 -0.50
CA GLN A 175 2.94 19.42 -1.80
C GLN A 175 3.70 18.74 -2.95
N ALA A 176 4.59 17.78 -2.64
CA ALA A 176 5.43 17.08 -3.60
C ALA A 176 6.37 17.97 -4.43
N ARG A 177 6.65 19.22 -4.00
CA ARG A 177 7.59 20.12 -4.67
C ARG A 177 9.03 19.79 -4.28
N CYS A 178 9.91 19.80 -5.27
CA CYS A 178 11.35 19.74 -5.08
C CYS A 178 11.91 21.17 -4.98
N LEU A 179 12.40 21.56 -3.81
CA LEU A 179 12.94 22.91 -3.60
C LEU A 179 14.25 23.17 -4.37
N MET A 180 14.96 22.12 -4.77
CA MET A 180 16.20 22.25 -5.53
C MET A 180 15.96 22.52 -7.02
N THR A 181 14.96 21.84 -7.62
CA THR A 181 14.69 21.89 -9.06
C THR A 181 13.45 22.69 -9.42
N ASP A 182 12.72 23.16 -8.40
CA ASP A 182 11.40 23.80 -8.50
C ASP A 182 10.35 22.94 -9.26
N ALA A 183 10.56 21.62 -9.29
CA ALA A 183 9.60 20.68 -9.87
C ALA A 183 8.43 20.42 -8.89
N PRO A 184 7.20 20.15 -9.38
CA PRO A 184 6.80 20.16 -10.79
C PRO A 184 6.72 21.58 -11.38
N SER A 185 7.04 21.69 -12.66
CA SER A 185 6.97 22.93 -13.43
C SER A 185 6.23 22.68 -14.74
N SER A 186 5.80 23.77 -15.39
CA SER A 186 5.14 23.65 -16.69
C SER A 186 6.05 23.04 -17.74
N VAL A 187 5.49 22.24 -18.64
CA VAL A 187 6.17 21.62 -19.76
C VAL A 187 5.87 22.43 -21.02
N ALA A 188 6.89 22.67 -21.83
CA ALA A 188 6.70 23.40 -23.09
C ALA A 188 5.83 22.59 -24.06
N GLU A 189 4.91 23.27 -24.76
CA GLU A 189 3.99 22.66 -25.72
C GLU A 189 4.71 21.83 -26.79
N LYS A 190 5.88 22.30 -27.24
CA LYS A 190 6.73 21.57 -28.19
C LYS A 190 7.14 20.18 -27.68
N GLN A 191 7.45 20.04 -26.38
CA GLN A 191 7.81 18.74 -25.78
C GLN A 191 6.60 17.80 -25.72
N LEU A 192 5.41 18.32 -25.43
CA LEU A 192 4.18 17.53 -25.45
C LEU A 192 3.89 17.01 -26.86
N GLN A 193 4.04 17.87 -27.88
CA GLN A 193 3.84 17.48 -29.29
C GLN A 193 4.86 16.44 -29.74
N GLU A 194 6.13 16.56 -29.38
CA GLU A 194 7.17 15.57 -29.68
C GLU A 194 6.88 14.19 -29.08
N LEU A 195 6.21 14.15 -27.92
CA LEU A 195 5.81 12.93 -27.23
C LEU A 195 4.43 12.40 -27.65
N HIS A 196 3.73 13.11 -28.52
CA HIS A 196 2.34 12.82 -28.91
C HIS A 196 1.39 12.72 -27.71
N VAL A 197 1.58 13.58 -26.70
CA VAL A 197 0.70 13.69 -25.52
C VAL A 197 0.09 15.08 -25.46
N SER A 198 -1.09 15.18 -24.83
CA SER A 198 -1.74 16.46 -24.55
C SER A 198 -2.23 16.50 -23.11
N SER A 199 -2.21 17.70 -22.49
CA SER A 199 -2.85 17.89 -21.19
C SER A 199 -4.35 18.07 -21.40
N THR A 200 -5.14 17.31 -20.66
CA THR A 200 -6.60 17.51 -20.56
C THR A 200 -6.97 18.31 -19.31
N TRP A 201 -5.95 18.73 -18.54
CA TRP A 201 -6.18 19.57 -17.36
C TRP A 201 -6.57 20.98 -17.82
N VAL A 202 -7.64 21.47 -17.23
CA VAL A 202 -8.16 22.82 -17.46
C VAL A 202 -7.92 23.64 -16.20
N ASP A 203 -7.37 24.84 -16.36
CA ASP A 203 -7.16 25.74 -15.23
C ASP A 203 -8.53 26.15 -14.64
N PRO A 204 -8.84 25.85 -13.35
CA PRO A 204 -10.12 26.22 -12.76
C PRO A 204 -10.34 27.74 -12.65
N THR A 205 -9.30 28.54 -12.92
CA THR A 205 -9.41 30.01 -12.96
C THR A 205 -9.68 30.57 -14.34
N ASP A 206 -9.73 29.72 -15.38
CA ASP A 206 -10.06 30.09 -16.74
C ASP A 206 -11.59 30.06 -16.89
N ASP A 207 -12.26 31.20 -16.79
CA ASP A 207 -13.73 31.34 -16.81
C ASP A 207 -14.41 30.84 -18.12
N GLU A 208 -13.64 30.57 -19.19
CA GLU A 208 -14.16 30.00 -20.45
C GLU A 208 -14.23 28.45 -20.45
N ALA A 209 -13.67 27.78 -19.42
CA ALA A 209 -13.49 26.32 -19.41
C ALA A 209 -14.38 25.59 -18.40
N VAL A 210 -15.41 26.22 -17.84
CA VAL A 210 -16.34 25.58 -16.91
C VAL A 210 -17.30 24.63 -17.64
N SER A 211 -16.76 23.52 -18.05
CA SER A 211 -17.57 22.32 -18.29
C SER A 211 -16.63 21.12 -18.21
N TYR A 212 -16.85 20.31 -17.18
CA TYR A 212 -16.42 18.92 -17.00
C TYR A 212 -15.39 18.58 -15.92
N THR A 213 -15.95 17.88 -14.98
CA THR A 213 -15.51 16.74 -14.17
C THR A 213 -14.46 16.98 -13.11
N HIS A 214 -14.96 16.98 -11.89
CA HIS A 214 -14.22 16.80 -10.68
C HIS A 214 -13.58 15.40 -10.65
N LEU A 215 -12.27 15.33 -10.84
CA LEU A 215 -11.46 14.28 -10.26
C LEU A 215 -11.02 14.78 -8.89
N THR A 216 -11.81 14.50 -7.87
CA THR A 216 -11.36 14.63 -6.49
C THR A 216 -10.37 13.50 -6.21
N LEU A 217 -9.10 13.85 -6.10
CA LEU A 217 -8.14 12.95 -5.48
C LEU A 217 -8.53 12.79 -4.01
N PRO A 218 -8.62 11.56 -3.48
CA PRO A 218 -8.88 11.36 -2.07
C PRO A 218 -7.72 11.95 -1.26
N THR A 219 -8.06 12.92 -0.41
CA THR A 219 -7.17 13.40 0.65
C THR A 219 -7.13 12.35 1.74
N THR A 220 -6.03 11.62 1.83
CA THR A 220 -5.67 10.82 3.01
C THR A 220 -5.09 11.68 4.11
#